data_aca580841627f3008321289f16db35e6
#
_entry.id   aca580841627f3008321289f16db35e6
#
_cell.length_a   1.000
_cell.length_b   1.000
_cell.length_c   1.000
_cell.angle_alpha   90.00
_cell.angle_beta   90.00
_cell.angle_gamma   90.00
#
_symmetry.space_group_name_H-M   'P 1'
#
loop_
_entity.id
_entity.type
_entity.pdbx_description
1 polymer ?
#
loop_
_entity_poly.entity_id
_entity_poly.type
_entity_poly.pdbx_seq_one_letter_code
_entity_poly.pdbx_strand_id
1 'polypeptide(L)'
;VAYSGDIPSWIEPQSRFQARENLYAAYANVSQKLGSRFLMNAGVRGEYTDYRTHNATADLDGKNSYFNLLPSLNFTHTARNIRQTLYFISAISRPDYDCLYPGMRYDTENSYSIGNPLLNPTRAYSVKYVGYYWTYARFSIGYQRNNDLFTSILQKDDNGLTSYTYL
;
A
#
# COMPACT_ATOMS: atom_id res chain seq x y z
N VAL A 1 -10.79 11.48 34.46
CA VAL A 1 -10.03 10.75 35.49
C VAL A 1 -8.56 10.94 35.11
N ALA A 2 -7.84 11.80 35.89
CA ALA A 2 -6.41 11.98 35.70
C ALA A 2 -5.70 10.72 36.22
N TYR A 3 -4.93 10.06 35.39
CA TYR A 3 -4.06 8.95 35.78
C TYR A 3 -2.88 9.57 36.58
N SER A 4 -2.84 9.38 37.85
CA SER A 4 -1.73 9.77 38.75
C SER A 4 -0.82 8.56 39.05
N GLY A 5 -0.46 7.78 38.05
CA GLY A 5 0.54 6.74 38.18
C GLY A 5 1.86 7.21 37.58
N ASP A 6 2.99 6.84 38.19
CA ASP A 6 4.30 7.04 37.58
C ASP A 6 4.30 6.42 36.18
N ILE A 7 4.72 7.21 35.19
CA ILE A 7 4.90 6.72 33.81
C ILE A 7 5.93 5.59 33.89
N PRO A 8 5.61 4.36 33.46
CA PRO A 8 6.59 3.29 33.46
C PRO A 8 7.88 3.71 32.76
N SER A 9 9.04 3.36 33.32
CA SER A 9 10.36 3.81 32.84
C SER A 9 10.69 3.36 31.40
N TRP A 10 9.91 2.43 30.86
CA TRP A 10 10.02 1.96 29.48
C TRP A 10 9.17 2.77 28.48
N ILE A 11 8.27 3.64 28.95
CA ILE A 11 7.57 4.59 28.08
C ILE A 11 8.51 5.77 27.87
N GLU A 12 9.15 5.82 26.70
CA GLU A 12 9.88 7.01 26.31
C GLU A 12 8.94 8.24 26.26
N PRO A 13 9.42 9.43 26.71
CA PRO A 13 8.68 10.67 26.55
C PRO A 13 8.31 10.81 25.07
N GLN A 14 7.03 11.09 24.79
CA GLN A 14 6.43 11.14 23.44
C GLN A 14 7.40 11.73 22.42
N SER A 15 7.98 10.87 21.60
CA SER A 15 8.86 11.32 20.53
C SER A 15 8.06 12.19 19.56
N ARG A 16 8.51 13.41 19.35
CA ARG A 16 7.86 14.32 18.41
C ARG A 16 8.21 13.90 16.98
N PHE A 17 7.39 12.99 16.44
CA PHE A 17 7.49 12.52 15.07
C PHE A 17 6.67 13.41 14.14
N GLN A 18 7.28 13.86 13.06
CA GLN A 18 6.63 14.61 12.00
C GLN A 18 6.83 13.86 10.68
N ALA A 19 5.74 13.64 9.97
CA ALA A 19 5.76 13.10 8.62
C ALA A 19 5.15 14.13 7.66
N ARG A 20 5.80 14.35 6.52
CA ARG A 20 5.31 15.19 5.44
C ARG A 20 5.35 14.41 4.14
N GLU A 21 4.20 14.26 3.52
CA GLU A 21 4.04 13.61 2.23
C GLU A 21 3.47 14.62 1.22
N ASN A 22 4.11 14.72 0.06
CA ASN A 22 3.57 15.43 -1.08
C ASN A 22 3.30 14.42 -2.19
N LEU A 23 2.04 14.35 -2.62
CA LEU A 23 1.59 13.46 -3.68
C LEU A 23 1.16 14.29 -4.89
N TYR A 24 1.78 14.03 -6.03
CA TYR A 24 1.40 14.61 -7.32
C TYR A 24 0.90 13.48 -8.21
N ALA A 25 -0.31 13.63 -8.76
CA ALA A 25 -0.90 12.61 -9.62
C ALA A 25 -1.52 13.24 -10.87
N ALA A 26 -1.33 12.56 -12.01
CA ALA A 26 -2.00 12.85 -13.25
C ALA A 26 -2.58 11.57 -13.84
N TYR A 27 -3.71 11.65 -14.51
CA TYR A 27 -4.33 10.50 -15.15
C TYR A 27 -4.95 10.86 -16.49
N ALA A 28 -5.02 9.85 -17.35
CA ALA A 28 -5.74 9.92 -18.62
C ALA A 28 -6.55 8.64 -18.81
N ASN A 29 -7.77 8.79 -19.32
CA ASN A 29 -8.66 7.67 -19.61
C ASN A 29 -9.25 7.81 -20.99
N VAL A 30 -9.42 6.69 -21.69
CA VAL A 30 -10.14 6.61 -22.95
C VAL A 30 -11.19 5.51 -22.87
N SER A 31 -12.38 5.80 -23.38
CA SER A 31 -13.47 4.85 -23.52
C SER A 31 -13.88 4.80 -24.98
N GLN A 32 -13.77 3.62 -25.58
CA GLN A 32 -14.02 3.43 -27.02
C GLN A 32 -14.94 2.23 -27.26
N LYS A 33 -16.03 2.47 -27.97
CA LYS A 33 -16.85 1.39 -28.53
C LYS A 33 -16.20 0.89 -29.81
N LEU A 34 -15.95 -0.40 -29.89
CA LEU A 34 -15.38 -1.08 -31.05
C LEU A 34 -16.48 -1.93 -31.70
N GLY A 35 -17.23 -1.30 -32.61
CA GLY A 35 -18.44 -1.86 -33.16
C GLY A 35 -19.60 -1.91 -32.15
N SER A 36 -20.56 -2.80 -32.39
CA SER A 36 -21.78 -2.91 -31.55
C SER A 36 -21.64 -3.81 -30.31
N ARG A 37 -20.56 -4.59 -30.24
CA ARG A 37 -20.42 -5.67 -29.23
C ARG A 37 -19.24 -5.50 -28.28
N PHE A 38 -18.32 -4.62 -28.57
CA PHE A 38 -17.11 -4.45 -27.77
C PHE A 38 -17.02 -3.04 -27.20
N LEU A 39 -16.62 -2.98 -25.92
CA LEU A 39 -16.29 -1.73 -25.22
C LEU A 39 -14.91 -1.87 -24.60
N MET A 40 -14.04 -0.93 -24.89
CA MET A 40 -12.73 -0.82 -24.29
C MET A 40 -12.67 0.44 -23.43
N ASN A 41 -12.23 0.29 -22.18
CA ASN A 41 -11.85 1.40 -21.31
C ASN A 41 -10.38 1.19 -20.94
N ALA A 42 -9.54 2.12 -21.32
CA ALA A 42 -8.12 2.11 -20.98
C ALA A 42 -7.77 3.37 -20.20
N GLY A 43 -6.96 3.24 -19.19
CA GLY A 43 -6.51 4.35 -18.36
C GLY A 43 -5.07 4.20 -17.95
N VAL A 44 -4.46 5.31 -17.64
CA VAL A 44 -3.14 5.36 -17.01
C VAL A 44 -3.14 6.47 -15.96
N ARG A 45 -2.57 6.18 -14.80
CA ARG A 45 -2.33 7.14 -13.72
C ARG A 45 -0.85 7.13 -13.39
N GLY A 46 -0.22 8.29 -13.41
CA GLY A 46 1.13 8.53 -12.92
C GLY A 46 1.06 9.21 -11.56
N GLU A 47 1.80 8.71 -10.58
CA GLU A 47 1.91 9.29 -9.24
C GLU A 47 3.37 9.48 -8.87
N TYR A 48 3.73 10.69 -8.44
CA TYR A 48 5.01 11.00 -7.82
C TYR A 48 4.77 11.34 -6.36
N THR A 49 5.49 10.65 -5.47
CA THR A 49 5.43 10.87 -4.02
C THR A 49 6.80 11.32 -3.54
N ASP A 50 6.85 12.41 -2.77
CA ASP A 50 8.00 12.88 -1.97
C ASP A 50 7.60 12.80 -0.50
N TYR A 51 8.30 11.97 0.26
CA TYR A 51 8.01 11.66 1.65
C TYR A 51 9.22 12.01 2.51
N ARG A 52 8.97 12.70 3.64
CA ARG A 52 9.99 13.11 4.61
C ARG A 52 9.48 12.85 6.02
N THR A 53 10.34 12.30 6.84
CA THR A 53 10.10 12.12 8.28
C THR A 53 11.18 12.85 9.07
N HIS A 54 10.79 13.36 10.21
CA HIS A 54 11.69 13.95 11.19
C HIS A 54 11.28 13.49 12.59
N ASN A 55 12.21 12.90 13.31
CA ASN A 55 12.06 12.58 14.72
C ASN A 55 12.92 13.54 15.54
N ALA A 56 12.30 14.56 16.11
CA ALA A 56 13.00 15.62 16.86
C ALA A 56 13.62 15.12 18.18
N THR A 57 13.17 13.98 18.71
CA THR A 57 13.72 13.42 19.97
C THR A 57 14.99 12.62 19.72
N ALA A 58 15.04 11.86 18.63
CA ALA A 58 16.18 11.03 18.28
C ALA A 58 17.11 11.69 17.23
N ASP A 59 16.77 12.88 16.73
CA ASP A 59 17.46 13.58 15.64
C ASP A 59 17.67 12.70 14.40
N LEU A 60 16.61 11.94 14.06
CA LEU A 60 16.61 11.00 12.93
C LEU A 60 15.72 11.53 11.82
N ASP A 61 16.29 11.65 10.63
CA ASP A 61 15.60 12.03 9.41
C ASP A 61 15.45 10.86 8.45
N GLY A 62 14.28 10.78 7.83
CA GLY A 62 14.02 9.87 6.72
C GLY A 62 13.52 10.64 5.50
N LYS A 63 13.99 10.25 4.32
CA LYS A 63 13.55 10.80 3.05
C LYS A 63 13.43 9.68 2.02
N ASN A 64 12.30 9.63 1.34
CA ASN A 64 12.10 8.75 0.19
C ASN A 64 11.28 9.45 -0.89
N SER A 65 11.54 9.13 -2.15
CA SER A 65 10.74 9.60 -3.26
C SER A 65 10.64 8.54 -4.33
N TYR A 66 9.47 8.37 -4.90
CA TYR A 66 9.23 7.33 -5.90
C TYR A 66 8.16 7.76 -6.90
N PHE A 67 8.24 7.16 -8.09
CA PHE A 67 7.25 7.32 -9.15
C PHE A 67 6.57 5.98 -9.44
N ASN A 68 5.25 6.00 -9.57
CA ASN A 68 4.45 4.84 -9.94
C ASN A 68 3.62 5.15 -11.19
N LEU A 69 3.65 4.20 -12.13
CA LEU A 69 2.77 4.20 -13.29
C LEU A 69 1.74 3.09 -13.11
N LEU A 70 0.47 3.44 -13.14
CA LEU A 70 -0.66 2.58 -12.82
C LEU A 70 -1.59 2.46 -14.04
N PRO A 71 -1.27 1.60 -15.01
CA PRO A 71 -2.16 1.33 -16.13
C PRO A 71 -3.38 0.49 -15.70
N SER A 72 -4.48 0.68 -16.42
CA SER A 72 -5.70 -0.09 -16.29
C SER A 72 -6.34 -0.34 -17.65
N LEU A 73 -6.97 -1.49 -17.82
CA LEU A 73 -7.69 -1.85 -19.02
C LEU A 73 -8.92 -2.69 -18.66
N ASN A 74 -10.08 -2.30 -19.19
CA ASN A 74 -11.27 -3.12 -19.18
C ASN A 74 -11.70 -3.36 -20.62
N PHE A 75 -11.80 -4.61 -21.01
CA PHE A 75 -12.27 -4.99 -22.32
C PHE A 75 -13.52 -5.86 -22.19
N THR A 76 -14.66 -5.32 -22.60
CA THR A 76 -15.97 -5.97 -22.47
C THR A 76 -16.51 -6.38 -23.83
N HIS A 77 -16.90 -7.65 -23.95
CA HIS A 77 -17.68 -8.17 -25.05
C HIS A 77 -19.10 -8.45 -24.58
N THR A 78 -20.08 -8.01 -25.36
CA THR A 78 -21.51 -8.25 -25.09
C THR A 78 -22.17 -8.81 -26.33
N ALA A 79 -22.78 -9.98 -26.17
CA ALA A 79 -23.61 -10.60 -27.19
C ALA A 79 -24.88 -11.10 -26.50
N ARG A 80 -26.00 -11.15 -27.23
CA ARG A 80 -27.36 -11.49 -26.77
C ARG A 80 -27.52 -11.90 -25.29
N ASN A 81 -26.95 -13.04 -24.89
CA ASN A 81 -27.06 -13.61 -23.54
C ASN A 81 -25.69 -13.83 -22.86
N ILE A 82 -24.65 -13.21 -23.40
CA ILE A 82 -23.26 -13.37 -22.92
C ILE A 82 -22.66 -11.99 -22.71
N ARG A 83 -22.08 -11.77 -21.53
CA ARG A 83 -21.24 -10.63 -21.25
C ARG A 83 -19.92 -11.10 -20.64
N GLN A 84 -18.83 -10.77 -21.26
CA GLN A 84 -17.49 -11.16 -20.84
C GLN A 84 -16.66 -9.92 -20.65
N THR A 85 -15.91 -9.85 -19.57
CA THR A 85 -15.02 -8.71 -19.31
C THR A 85 -13.67 -9.22 -18.86
N LEU A 86 -12.63 -8.75 -19.53
CA LEU A 86 -11.25 -8.88 -19.09
C LEU A 86 -10.83 -7.57 -18.43
N TYR A 87 -10.34 -7.68 -17.20
CA TYR A 87 -9.79 -6.58 -16.42
C TYR A 87 -8.30 -6.75 -16.29
N PHE A 88 -7.57 -5.67 -16.51
CA PHE A 88 -6.19 -5.49 -16.05
C PHE A 88 -6.16 -4.24 -15.18
N ILE A 89 -5.69 -4.37 -13.96
CA ILE A 89 -5.65 -3.28 -12.98
C ILE A 89 -4.30 -3.32 -12.29
N SER A 90 -3.66 -2.17 -12.20
CA SER A 90 -2.53 -1.95 -11.32
C SER A 90 -2.90 -1.02 -10.17
N ALA A 91 -2.38 -1.31 -8.99
CA ALA A 91 -2.62 -0.56 -7.77
C ALA A 91 -1.36 -0.50 -6.92
N ILE A 92 -1.29 0.45 -6.01
CA ILE A 92 -0.25 0.53 -4.99
C ILE A 92 -0.88 0.54 -3.60
N SER A 93 -0.16 -0.07 -2.65
CA SER A 93 -0.45 0.02 -1.22
C SER A 93 0.76 0.64 -0.53
N ARG A 94 0.55 1.78 0.12
CA ARG A 94 1.62 2.48 0.84
C ARG A 94 1.76 1.89 2.24
N PRO A 95 3.00 1.83 2.77
CA PRO A 95 3.21 1.52 4.19
C PRO A 95 2.51 2.57 5.07
N ASP A 96 1.99 2.13 6.20
CA ASP A 96 1.49 3.04 7.23
C ASP A 96 2.63 3.86 7.83
N TYR A 97 2.34 5.05 8.33
CA TYR A 97 3.35 5.94 8.93
C TYR A 97 4.08 5.31 10.11
N ASP A 98 3.43 4.41 10.83
CA ASP A 98 4.05 3.64 11.91
C ASP A 98 5.18 2.72 11.42
N CYS A 99 5.02 2.15 10.22
CA CYS A 99 6.06 1.33 9.58
C CYS A 99 7.26 2.16 9.09
N LEU A 100 7.05 3.47 8.91
CA LEU A 100 8.04 4.42 8.39
C LEU A 100 8.74 5.22 9.51
N TYR A 101 8.37 5.00 10.78
CA TYR A 101 8.92 5.72 11.91
C TYR A 101 10.42 5.40 12.10
N PRO A 102 11.32 6.39 11.94
CA PRO A 102 12.76 6.17 12.04
C PRO A 102 13.21 6.14 13.51
N GLY A 103 12.93 5.07 14.20
CA GLY A 103 13.30 4.93 15.61
C GLY A 103 12.71 3.71 16.26
N MET A 104 13.12 3.47 17.49
CA MET A 104 12.58 2.41 18.32
C MET A 104 11.32 2.93 19.02
N ARG A 105 10.26 2.16 18.98
CA ARG A 105 9.01 2.41 19.70
C ARG A 105 8.68 1.18 20.55
N TYR A 106 8.57 1.35 21.85
CA TYR A 106 8.13 0.28 22.74
C TYR A 106 6.63 0.05 22.58
N ASP A 107 6.24 -1.17 22.24
CA ASP A 107 4.84 -1.61 22.14
C ASP A 107 4.36 -2.18 23.48
N THR A 108 5.28 -2.83 24.22
CA THR A 108 5.09 -3.35 25.59
C THR A 108 6.41 -3.32 26.34
N GLU A 109 6.41 -3.71 27.62
CA GLU A 109 7.64 -3.87 28.43
C GLU A 109 8.67 -4.82 27.80
N ASN A 110 8.19 -5.79 26.99
CA ASN A 110 9.00 -6.87 26.45
C ASN A 110 9.08 -6.84 24.91
N SER A 111 8.56 -5.80 24.29
CA SER A 111 8.57 -5.70 22.82
C SER A 111 8.66 -4.26 22.31
N TYR A 112 9.34 -4.10 21.20
CA TYR A 112 9.45 -2.83 20.50
C TYR A 112 9.39 -3.02 18.98
N SER A 113 9.02 -1.97 18.27
CA SER A 113 9.02 -1.91 16.81
C SER A 113 10.03 -0.87 16.31
N ILE A 114 10.67 -1.19 15.18
CA ILE A 114 11.57 -0.30 14.45
C ILE A 114 11.01 -0.15 13.06
N GLY A 115 10.63 1.06 12.68
CA GLY A 115 10.17 1.36 11.33
C GLY A 115 11.33 1.60 10.36
N ASN A 116 11.02 1.55 9.07
CA ASN A 116 11.99 1.76 7.99
C ASN A 116 11.47 2.85 7.04
N PRO A 117 12.03 4.08 7.08
CA PRO A 117 11.58 5.17 6.22
C PRO A 117 11.91 4.96 4.73
N LEU A 118 12.69 3.95 4.38
CA LEU A 118 13.06 3.62 3.00
C LEU A 118 12.10 2.60 2.35
N LEU A 119 11.05 2.18 3.04
CA LEU A 119 10.06 1.26 2.47
C LEU A 119 9.42 1.84 1.21
N ASN A 120 9.37 1.03 0.18
CA ASN A 120 8.63 1.34 -1.04
C ASN A 120 7.20 0.84 -0.96
N PRO A 121 6.25 1.46 -1.67
CA PRO A 121 4.90 0.94 -1.75
C PRO A 121 4.86 -0.40 -2.47
N THR A 122 4.05 -1.32 -1.96
CA THR A 122 3.74 -2.58 -2.65
C THR A 122 2.97 -2.28 -3.93
N ARG A 123 3.44 -2.83 -5.06
CA ARG A 123 2.78 -2.74 -6.36
C ARG A 123 2.03 -4.03 -6.68
N ALA A 124 0.73 -3.91 -6.87
CA ALA A 124 -0.14 -5.02 -7.25
C ALA A 124 -0.55 -4.92 -8.72
N TYR A 125 -0.40 -6.01 -9.45
CA TYR A 125 -0.89 -6.17 -10.82
C TYR A 125 -1.89 -7.32 -10.84
N SER A 126 -3.10 -7.04 -11.31
CA SER A 126 -4.20 -7.99 -11.32
C SER A 126 -4.78 -8.14 -12.72
N VAL A 127 -4.94 -9.38 -13.15
CA VAL A 127 -5.70 -9.74 -14.36
C VAL A 127 -6.88 -10.56 -13.90
N LYS A 128 -8.09 -10.19 -14.33
CA LYS A 128 -9.31 -10.89 -13.96
C LYS A 128 -10.23 -11.01 -15.16
N TYR A 129 -10.69 -12.22 -15.43
CA TYR A 129 -11.76 -12.48 -16.38
C TYR A 129 -13.07 -12.74 -15.62
N VAL A 130 -14.16 -12.15 -16.11
CA VAL A 130 -15.52 -12.37 -15.59
C VAL A 130 -16.44 -12.61 -16.78
N GLY A 131 -17.10 -13.75 -16.79
CA GLY A 131 -18.11 -14.12 -17.79
C GLY A 131 -19.47 -14.31 -17.14
N TYR A 132 -20.49 -13.71 -17.76
CA TYR A 132 -21.90 -13.96 -17.48
C TYR A 132 -22.50 -14.65 -18.69
N TYR A 133 -23.10 -15.80 -18.45
CA TYR A 133 -23.71 -16.63 -19.48
C TYR A 133 -25.16 -16.83 -19.12
N TRP A 134 -26.04 -16.28 -19.93
CA TRP A 134 -27.45 -16.14 -19.62
C TRP A 134 -27.68 -15.40 -18.28
N THR A 135 -28.81 -15.61 -17.65
CA THR A 135 -29.15 -14.92 -16.37
C THR A 135 -28.69 -15.66 -15.11
N TYR A 136 -28.19 -16.88 -15.25
CA TYR A 136 -27.95 -17.78 -14.11
C TYR A 136 -26.54 -18.38 -14.03
N ALA A 137 -25.68 -18.18 -14.99
CA ALA A 137 -24.31 -18.67 -14.93
C ALA A 137 -23.28 -17.54 -14.89
N ARG A 138 -22.44 -17.52 -13.85
CA ARG A 138 -21.30 -16.61 -13.72
C ARG A 138 -20.02 -17.40 -13.50
N PHE A 139 -19.00 -17.09 -14.28
CA PHE A 139 -17.65 -17.61 -14.09
C PHE A 139 -16.67 -16.45 -13.87
N SER A 140 -15.70 -16.63 -12.97
CA SER A 140 -14.61 -15.67 -12.81
C SER A 140 -13.31 -16.38 -12.47
N ILE A 141 -12.23 -15.92 -13.10
CA ILE A 141 -10.86 -16.34 -12.80
C ILE A 141 -9.98 -15.11 -12.75
N GLY A 142 -9.01 -15.10 -11.85
CA GLY A 142 -8.08 -13.98 -11.72
C GLY A 142 -6.72 -14.44 -11.25
N TYR A 143 -5.72 -13.64 -11.59
CA TYR A 143 -4.35 -13.76 -11.12
C TYR A 143 -3.89 -12.40 -10.62
N GLN A 144 -3.20 -12.37 -9.48
CA GLN A 144 -2.60 -11.18 -8.92
C GLN A 144 -1.15 -11.44 -8.56
N ARG A 145 -0.29 -10.49 -8.91
CA ARG A 145 1.12 -10.45 -8.52
C ARG A 145 1.38 -9.19 -7.72
N ASN A 146 2.00 -9.35 -6.56
CA ASN A 146 2.46 -8.24 -5.74
C ASN A 146 4.00 -8.18 -5.79
N ASN A 147 4.54 -6.99 -5.99
CA ASN A 147 5.97 -6.71 -5.95
C ASN A 147 6.23 -5.75 -4.79
N ASP A 148 7.46 -5.79 -4.25
CA ASP A 148 7.90 -4.91 -3.16
C ASP A 148 6.99 -5.04 -1.92
N LEU A 149 6.68 -6.28 -1.54
CA LEU A 149 5.93 -6.56 -0.31
C LEU A 149 6.80 -6.20 0.88
N PHE A 150 6.36 -5.23 1.68
CA PHE A 150 6.95 -4.99 2.98
C PHE A 150 6.32 -5.93 4.03
N THR A 151 7.14 -6.37 4.97
CA THR A 151 6.74 -7.25 6.07
C THR A 151 7.52 -6.92 7.32
N SER A 152 7.00 -7.30 8.47
CA SER A 152 7.75 -7.23 9.72
C SER A 152 8.42 -8.57 10.01
N ILE A 153 9.69 -8.51 10.41
CA ILE A 153 10.42 -9.67 10.93
C ILE A 153 10.45 -9.55 12.45
N LEU A 154 10.11 -10.66 13.10
CA LEU A 154 10.14 -10.79 14.54
C LEU A 154 11.47 -11.44 14.94
N GLN A 155 12.21 -10.76 15.80
CA GLN A 155 13.49 -11.25 16.33
C GLN A 155 13.54 -11.03 17.85
N LYS A 156 14.36 -11.83 18.54
CA LYS A 156 14.75 -11.53 19.92
C LYS A 156 16.10 -10.83 19.91
N ASP A 157 16.19 -9.73 20.62
CA ASP A 157 17.47 -9.07 20.85
C ASP A 157 18.30 -9.76 21.93
N ASP A 158 19.54 -9.29 22.14
CA ASP A 158 20.45 -9.85 23.15
C ASP A 158 19.95 -9.70 24.60
N ASN A 159 19.00 -8.80 24.83
CA ASN A 159 18.35 -8.58 26.13
C ASN A 159 17.10 -9.44 26.32
N GLY A 160 16.73 -10.26 25.32
CA GLY A 160 15.57 -11.12 25.32
C GLY A 160 14.25 -10.40 24.98
N LEU A 161 14.30 -9.12 24.59
CA LEU A 161 13.14 -8.38 24.13
C LEU A 161 12.77 -8.81 22.69
N THR A 162 11.49 -8.75 22.41
CA THR A 162 10.97 -9.03 21.06
C THR A 162 10.99 -7.76 20.22
N SER A 163 11.69 -7.78 19.08
CA SER A 163 11.74 -6.67 18.12
C SER A 163 10.95 -6.99 16.85
N TYR A 164 10.20 -6.00 16.36
CA TYR A 164 9.53 -6.02 15.06
C TYR A 164 10.24 -5.03 14.14
N THR A 165 10.93 -5.55 13.12
CA THR A 165 11.63 -4.71 12.14
C THR A 165 10.94 -4.81 10.79
N TYR A 166 10.65 -3.69 10.15
CA TYR A 166 10.00 -3.61 8.84
C TYR A 166 11.04 -3.60 7.71
N LEU A 167 10.88 -4.50 6.74
CA LEU A 167 11.74 -4.69 5.57
C LEU A 167 10.94 -4.60 4.26
#